data_21108d4227db7945b4aec730b8038929
#
_entry.id   21108d4227db7945b4aec730b8038929
#
_cell.length_a   1.000
_cell.length_b   1.000
_cell.length_c   1.000
_cell.angle_alpha   90.00
_cell.angle_beta   90.00
_cell.angle_gamma   90.00
#
_symmetry.space_group_name_H-M   'P 1'
#
loop_
_entity.id
_entity.type
_entity.pdbx_description
1 polymer ?
#
loop_
_entity_poly.entity_id
_entity_poly.type
_entity_poly.pdbx_seq_one_letter_code
_entity_poly.pdbx_strand_id
1 'polypeptide(L)'
;MSDLQKDLADKFYNLLHNKQYERLQFEVDMLGSIQNQHSLVKFYYASSIFLKEASKEKELLLASDLFEEVHLSNKNHLQSLYNMIAVSFKTKVFRKVLPLALKAFEKNPDDTKLIEGIARIHFYLGNRKESIQLFRQLYNKLPDKIEGRFPFVSSLNYSSGISQEEYLKECLEFASLVEKKFNIENDNFKFNNKKNDKIKVAFISADFRTHSVSHFFKGLLKRIDKSKFEIILISNLKILEQDDLSRALMRLANGWYDVAEYSDDDLVTFLRSLNLDILFDLSGFTSGNRFEVIARRCAKVQIEWLGYNNTLGIKNLDYLIADKNLINENEFNLYKEKILFLPKIWNVFAPPEILPDIELEEKNNNTIFTFCSFNNYQKISNRTVNVWSQILKHTNSQLLLKTSHAGDIDDLKNNILDKFINNGVSRDQIIFLKREKEIHDHLKLYNKANIALDTFPYPGVTTSFEAIMMGVPVLTMKGFNMNSRCGESINKNIKMDHLIADNDEDYVKKAISFTKEKNNFEIYGKPLREKALSSPLFDAETFVKDFENLLEQVVDKD
;
A
#
# COMPACT_ATOMS: atom_id res chain seq x y z
N MET A 1 -18.97 42.73 -1.04
CA MET A 1 -18.49 42.32 -2.36
C MET A 1 -19.04 43.34 -3.37
N SER A 2 -18.22 43.92 -4.21
CA SER A 2 -18.70 44.82 -5.27
C SER A 2 -19.44 44.00 -6.34
N ASP A 3 -20.35 44.61 -7.12
CA ASP A 3 -21.06 43.91 -8.19
C ASP A 3 -20.09 43.29 -9.20
N LEU A 4 -18.98 43.97 -9.52
CA LEU A 4 -17.91 43.43 -10.38
C LEU A 4 -17.25 42.15 -9.81
N GLN A 5 -17.07 42.06 -8.49
CA GLN A 5 -16.51 40.87 -7.84
C GLN A 5 -17.49 39.71 -7.86
N LYS A 6 -18.79 39.99 -7.83
CA LYS A 6 -19.83 38.99 -7.91
C LYS A 6 -19.91 38.40 -9.32
N ASP A 7 -19.90 39.25 -10.36
CA ASP A 7 -19.91 38.84 -11.76
C ASP A 7 -18.69 37.97 -12.11
N LEU A 8 -17.49 38.36 -11.61
CA LEU A 8 -16.27 37.55 -11.77
C LEU A 8 -16.36 36.20 -11.06
N ALA A 9 -16.96 36.17 -9.86
CA ALA A 9 -17.14 34.93 -9.12
C ALA A 9 -18.07 33.96 -9.87
N ASP A 10 -19.20 34.47 -10.37
CA ASP A 10 -20.16 33.66 -11.11
C ASP A 10 -19.55 33.15 -12.45
N LYS A 11 -18.76 33.98 -13.11
CA LYS A 11 -18.03 33.57 -14.32
C LYS A 11 -17.03 32.46 -14.02
N PHE A 12 -16.19 32.61 -13.01
CA PHE A 12 -15.18 31.61 -12.65
C PHE A 12 -15.79 30.32 -12.09
N TYR A 13 -16.91 30.42 -11.37
CA TYR A 13 -17.69 29.26 -10.97
C TYR A 13 -18.15 28.45 -12.19
N ASN A 14 -18.71 29.14 -13.20
CA ASN A 14 -19.18 28.49 -14.43
C ASN A 14 -18.03 27.85 -15.21
N LEU A 15 -16.88 28.53 -15.33
CA LEU A 15 -15.71 27.96 -16.01
C LEU A 15 -15.19 26.71 -15.29
N LEU A 16 -15.14 26.75 -13.95
CA LEU A 16 -14.72 25.61 -13.14
C LEU A 16 -15.70 24.42 -13.28
N HIS A 17 -17.00 24.69 -13.18
CA HIS A 17 -18.06 23.66 -13.30
C HIS A 17 -18.06 23.00 -14.67
N ASN A 18 -17.80 23.78 -15.74
CA ASN A 18 -17.69 23.30 -17.12
C ASN A 18 -16.31 22.70 -17.45
N LYS A 19 -15.45 22.50 -16.45
CA LYS A 19 -14.08 21.92 -16.57
C LYS A 19 -13.17 22.70 -17.52
N GLN A 20 -13.43 24.00 -17.73
CA GLN A 20 -12.62 24.90 -18.59
C GLN A 20 -11.44 25.48 -17.81
N TYR A 21 -10.58 24.64 -17.27
CA TYR A 21 -9.54 25.00 -16.31
C TYR A 21 -8.48 25.95 -16.91
N GLU A 22 -8.00 25.66 -18.13
CA GLU A 22 -7.02 26.50 -18.82
C GLU A 22 -7.56 27.90 -19.13
N ARG A 23 -8.83 27.98 -19.53
CA ARG A 23 -9.50 29.24 -19.79
C ARG A 23 -9.65 30.06 -18.52
N LEU A 24 -10.03 29.41 -17.42
CA LEU A 24 -10.11 30.08 -16.12
C LEU A 24 -8.75 30.65 -15.71
N GLN A 25 -7.68 29.85 -15.83
CA GLN A 25 -6.32 30.29 -15.51
C GLN A 25 -5.90 31.48 -16.38
N PHE A 26 -6.09 31.38 -17.70
CA PHE A 26 -5.79 32.48 -18.63
C PHE A 26 -6.53 33.79 -18.27
N GLU A 27 -7.83 33.70 -17.97
CA GLU A 27 -8.60 34.88 -17.61
C GLU A 27 -8.17 35.51 -16.28
N VAL A 28 -7.75 34.71 -15.31
CA VAL A 28 -7.18 35.21 -14.05
C VAL A 28 -5.82 35.86 -14.31
N ASP A 29 -4.96 35.29 -15.13
CA ASP A 29 -3.65 35.85 -15.49
C ASP A 29 -3.79 37.22 -16.18
N MET A 30 -4.85 37.42 -16.95
CA MET A 30 -5.18 38.71 -17.56
C MET A 30 -5.59 39.80 -16.54
N LEU A 31 -6.03 39.41 -15.34
CA LEU A 31 -6.30 40.34 -14.24
C LEU A 31 -5.02 40.80 -13.52
N GLY A 32 -3.86 40.27 -13.89
CA GLY A 32 -2.56 40.55 -13.28
C GLY A 32 -2.13 39.47 -12.26
N SER A 33 -1.12 39.77 -11.44
CA SER A 33 -0.55 38.81 -10.51
C SER A 33 -1.61 38.22 -9.58
N ILE A 34 -1.68 36.86 -9.51
CA ILE A 34 -2.61 36.14 -8.63
C ILE A 34 -2.44 36.52 -7.16
N GLN A 35 -1.23 36.90 -6.73
CA GLN A 35 -0.96 37.27 -5.35
C GLN A 35 -1.75 38.53 -4.93
N ASN A 36 -2.04 39.44 -5.87
CA ASN A 36 -2.78 40.67 -5.63
C ASN A 36 -4.30 40.51 -5.80
N GLN A 37 -4.79 39.30 -6.15
CA GLN A 37 -6.21 39.08 -6.38
C GLN A 37 -6.99 38.86 -5.09
N HIS A 38 -8.31 39.12 -5.15
CA HIS A 38 -9.22 38.86 -4.06
C HIS A 38 -9.30 37.34 -3.74
N SER A 39 -9.55 37.02 -2.46
CA SER A 39 -9.59 35.64 -1.97
C SER A 39 -10.45 34.69 -2.82
N LEU A 40 -11.56 35.17 -3.35
CA LEU A 40 -12.47 34.35 -4.17
C LEU A 40 -11.82 34.00 -5.53
N VAL A 41 -11.10 34.94 -6.15
CA VAL A 41 -10.34 34.70 -7.39
C VAL A 41 -9.23 33.66 -7.14
N LYS A 42 -8.49 33.84 -6.04
CA LYS A 42 -7.47 32.88 -5.59
C LYS A 42 -8.06 31.47 -5.39
N PHE A 43 -9.24 31.38 -4.79
CA PHE A 43 -9.92 30.10 -4.59
C PHE A 43 -10.25 29.38 -5.91
N TYR A 44 -10.84 30.09 -6.88
CA TYR A 44 -11.18 29.49 -8.17
C TYR A 44 -9.94 29.13 -8.99
N TYR A 45 -8.92 29.97 -8.98
CA TYR A 45 -7.64 29.68 -9.64
C TYR A 45 -6.98 28.44 -9.06
N ALA A 46 -6.84 28.36 -7.75
CA ALA A 46 -6.32 27.18 -7.06
C ALA A 46 -7.14 25.92 -7.32
N SER A 47 -8.48 26.05 -7.36
CA SER A 47 -9.38 24.93 -7.67
C SER A 47 -9.20 24.45 -9.10
N SER A 48 -8.97 25.32 -10.07
CA SER A 48 -8.70 24.92 -11.45
C SER A 48 -7.40 24.13 -11.59
N ILE A 49 -6.36 24.53 -10.86
CA ILE A 49 -5.10 23.78 -10.80
C ILE A 49 -5.33 22.41 -10.15
N PHE A 50 -6.01 22.36 -9.03
CA PHE A 50 -6.24 21.11 -8.27
C PHE A 50 -7.05 20.09 -9.06
N LEU A 51 -8.08 20.51 -9.78
CA LEU A 51 -9.01 19.64 -10.54
C LEU A 51 -8.46 19.22 -11.90
N LYS A 52 -7.46 19.93 -12.41
CA LYS A 52 -6.77 19.55 -13.66
C LYS A 52 -5.93 18.29 -13.45
N GLU A 53 -6.17 17.24 -14.22
CA GLU A 53 -5.49 15.94 -14.04
C GLU A 53 -3.97 16.00 -14.25
N ALA A 54 -3.51 16.84 -15.16
CA ALA A 54 -2.11 16.96 -15.55
C ALA A 54 -1.32 18.04 -14.78
N SER A 55 -1.82 18.53 -13.64
CA SER A 55 -1.12 19.57 -12.87
C SER A 55 0.18 19.05 -12.28
N LYS A 56 1.26 19.81 -12.47
CA LYS A 56 2.58 19.48 -11.94
C LYS A 56 2.63 19.73 -10.44
N GLU A 57 3.55 19.08 -9.75
CA GLU A 57 3.75 19.23 -8.30
C GLU A 57 3.90 20.71 -7.88
N LYS A 58 4.71 21.48 -8.61
CA LYS A 58 4.90 22.93 -8.33
C LYS A 58 3.60 23.73 -8.42
N GLU A 59 2.72 23.40 -9.36
CA GLU A 59 1.41 24.02 -9.51
C GLU A 59 0.48 23.63 -8.34
N LEU A 60 0.50 22.37 -7.93
CA LEU A 60 -0.26 21.90 -6.78
C LEU A 60 0.20 22.55 -5.46
N LEU A 61 1.50 22.80 -5.29
CA LEU A 61 2.02 23.53 -4.14
C LEU A 61 1.54 24.98 -4.14
N LEU A 62 1.55 25.66 -5.31
CA LEU A 62 0.95 26.99 -5.45
C LEU A 62 -0.54 26.99 -5.10
N ALA A 63 -1.29 26.00 -5.58
CA ALA A 63 -2.71 25.87 -5.23
C ALA A 63 -2.91 25.70 -3.71
N SER A 64 -2.05 24.93 -3.05
CA SER A 64 -2.06 24.77 -1.58
C SER A 64 -1.83 26.10 -0.87
N ASP A 65 -0.85 26.91 -1.32
CA ASP A 65 -0.55 28.22 -0.73
C ASP A 65 -1.74 29.19 -0.90
N LEU A 66 -2.35 29.20 -2.08
CA LEU A 66 -3.53 30.03 -2.33
C LEU A 66 -4.74 29.60 -1.50
N PHE A 67 -4.98 28.31 -1.33
CA PHE A 67 -6.04 27.81 -0.44
C PHE A 67 -5.80 28.19 1.02
N GLU A 68 -4.54 28.16 1.49
CA GLU A 68 -4.17 28.64 2.82
C GLU A 68 -4.49 30.12 2.99
N GLU A 69 -4.07 30.98 2.06
CA GLU A 69 -4.36 32.43 2.11
C GLU A 69 -5.87 32.69 2.17
N VAL A 70 -6.66 31.96 1.36
CA VAL A 70 -8.13 32.04 1.38
C VAL A 70 -8.69 31.63 2.74
N HIS A 71 -8.23 30.52 3.31
CA HIS A 71 -8.68 30.05 4.62
C HIS A 71 -8.28 31.02 5.74
N LEU A 72 -7.06 31.56 5.72
CA LEU A 72 -6.60 32.51 6.73
C LEU A 72 -7.35 33.84 6.66
N SER A 73 -7.75 34.29 5.46
CA SER A 73 -8.57 35.49 5.28
C SER A 73 -10.01 35.32 5.74
N ASN A 74 -10.56 34.12 5.64
CA ASN A 74 -11.90 33.73 6.10
C ASN A 74 -11.91 32.31 6.68
N LYS A 75 -11.71 32.18 7.99
CA LYS A 75 -11.64 30.89 8.71
C LYS A 75 -12.93 30.07 8.64
N ASN A 76 -14.04 30.67 8.23
CA ASN A 76 -15.30 29.95 8.00
C ASN A 76 -15.40 29.36 6.59
N HIS A 77 -14.46 29.70 5.70
CA HIS A 77 -14.39 29.11 4.36
C HIS A 77 -13.72 27.74 4.40
N LEU A 78 -14.43 26.74 4.93
CA LEU A 78 -13.91 25.38 5.12
C LEU A 78 -13.55 24.66 3.80
N GLN A 79 -14.21 25.04 2.69
CA GLN A 79 -13.94 24.41 1.39
C GLN A 79 -12.47 24.61 0.93
N SER A 80 -11.87 25.77 1.21
CA SER A 80 -10.43 25.97 0.92
C SER A 80 -9.55 25.03 1.74
N LEU A 81 -9.88 24.80 3.00
CA LEU A 81 -9.16 23.86 3.85
C LEU A 81 -9.34 22.41 3.39
N TYR A 82 -10.55 21.99 2.97
CA TYR A 82 -10.76 20.65 2.40
C TYR A 82 -9.95 20.45 1.12
N ASN A 83 -9.92 21.46 0.24
CA ASN A 83 -9.13 21.38 -0.98
C ASN A 83 -7.62 21.35 -0.65
N MET A 84 -7.15 22.12 0.33
CA MET A 84 -5.77 22.08 0.81
C MET A 84 -5.41 20.71 1.37
N ILE A 85 -6.30 20.07 2.17
CA ILE A 85 -6.14 18.69 2.63
C ILE A 85 -6.04 17.73 1.44
N ALA A 86 -6.92 17.86 0.45
CA ALA A 86 -6.90 16.98 -0.73
C ALA A 86 -5.62 17.16 -1.57
N VAL A 87 -5.14 18.40 -1.74
CA VAL A 87 -3.84 18.69 -2.39
C VAL A 87 -2.70 18.04 -1.62
N SER A 88 -2.74 18.07 -0.27
CA SER A 88 -1.68 17.48 0.55
C SER A 88 -1.50 15.98 0.31
N PHE A 89 -2.56 15.25 -0.07
CA PHE A 89 -2.45 13.83 -0.45
C PHE A 89 -1.78 13.62 -1.82
N LYS A 90 -1.87 14.58 -2.74
CA LYS A 90 -1.16 14.54 -4.01
C LYS A 90 0.32 14.89 -3.84
N THR A 91 0.62 15.93 -3.05
CA THR A 91 1.97 16.46 -2.82
C THR A 91 2.71 15.82 -1.65
N LYS A 92 2.01 15.08 -0.79
CA LYS A 92 2.50 14.52 0.49
C LYS A 92 3.04 15.57 1.48
N VAL A 93 2.64 16.82 1.36
CA VAL A 93 3.00 17.91 2.28
C VAL A 93 1.91 18.07 3.34
N PHE A 94 2.14 17.54 4.54
CA PHE A 94 1.12 17.44 5.61
C PHE A 94 1.36 18.38 6.78
N ARG A 95 2.63 18.74 7.08
CA ARG A 95 3.00 19.54 8.27
C ARG A 95 2.37 20.92 8.27
N LYS A 96 2.20 21.51 7.09
CA LYS A 96 1.55 22.81 6.91
C LYS A 96 0.03 22.74 7.13
N VAL A 97 -0.58 21.65 6.67
CA VAL A 97 -2.04 21.49 6.64
C VAL A 97 -2.59 21.04 7.98
N LEU A 98 -1.90 20.10 8.65
CA LEU A 98 -2.41 19.46 9.87
C LEU A 98 -2.75 20.45 10.99
N PRO A 99 -1.92 21.46 11.34
CA PRO A 99 -2.26 22.41 12.39
C PRO A 99 -3.51 23.25 12.08
N LEU A 100 -3.73 23.61 10.82
CA LEU A 100 -4.91 24.35 10.38
C LEU A 100 -6.17 23.49 10.46
N ALA A 101 -6.06 22.22 10.02
CA ALA A 101 -7.14 21.27 10.07
C ALA A 101 -7.55 20.95 11.51
N LEU A 102 -6.59 20.74 12.43
CA LEU A 102 -6.87 20.53 13.85
C LEU A 102 -7.57 21.74 14.49
N LYS A 103 -7.12 22.95 14.19
CA LYS A 103 -7.76 24.19 14.70
C LYS A 103 -9.18 24.39 14.15
N ALA A 104 -9.43 23.99 12.90
CA ALA A 104 -10.77 24.01 12.34
C ALA A 104 -11.66 22.91 12.96
N PHE A 105 -11.10 21.73 13.22
CA PHE A 105 -11.77 20.62 13.87
C PHE A 105 -12.20 20.94 15.32
N GLU A 106 -11.38 21.64 16.10
CA GLU A 106 -11.75 22.12 17.44
C GLU A 106 -13.06 22.92 17.45
N LYS A 107 -13.33 23.67 16.36
CA LYS A 107 -14.54 24.47 16.21
C LYS A 107 -15.70 23.70 15.56
N ASN A 108 -15.38 22.67 14.80
CA ASN A 108 -16.33 21.89 14.03
C ASN A 108 -16.07 20.37 14.25
N PRO A 109 -16.26 19.86 15.49
CA PRO A 109 -15.89 18.49 15.85
C PRO A 109 -16.75 17.41 15.19
N ASP A 110 -17.87 17.82 14.59
CA ASP A 110 -18.81 16.94 13.89
C ASP A 110 -18.61 16.93 12.37
N ASP A 111 -17.66 17.70 11.84
CA ASP A 111 -17.38 17.77 10.42
C ASP A 111 -16.66 16.51 9.92
N THR A 112 -17.40 15.67 9.20
CA THR A 112 -16.90 14.36 8.73
C THR A 112 -15.74 14.47 7.72
N LYS A 113 -15.68 15.57 6.93
CA LYS A 113 -14.56 15.80 5.98
C LYS A 113 -13.29 16.17 6.72
N LEU A 114 -13.37 16.97 7.79
CA LEU A 114 -12.23 17.27 8.64
C LEU A 114 -11.74 16.01 9.36
N ILE A 115 -12.67 15.25 9.96
CA ILE A 115 -12.33 13.99 10.65
C ILE A 115 -11.59 13.05 9.70
N GLU A 116 -12.13 12.80 8.50
CA GLU A 116 -11.49 11.92 7.50
C GLU A 116 -10.12 12.47 7.07
N GLY A 117 -10.06 13.75 6.73
CA GLY A 117 -8.82 14.38 6.25
C GLY A 117 -7.71 14.30 7.30
N ILE A 118 -7.99 14.65 8.56
CA ILE A 118 -7.05 14.60 9.67
C ILE A 118 -6.63 13.15 9.95
N ALA A 119 -7.59 12.21 9.98
CA ALA A 119 -7.31 10.79 10.20
C ALA A 119 -6.34 10.24 9.14
N ARG A 120 -6.57 10.55 7.87
CA ARG A 120 -5.68 10.15 6.76
C ARG A 120 -4.30 10.81 6.85
N ILE A 121 -4.21 12.08 7.23
CA ILE A 121 -2.92 12.75 7.45
C ILE A 121 -2.15 12.04 8.57
N HIS A 122 -2.78 11.76 9.72
CA HIS A 122 -2.15 11.00 10.81
C HIS A 122 -1.70 9.62 10.35
N PHE A 123 -2.48 8.95 9.50
CA PHE A 123 -2.10 7.68 8.90
C PHE A 123 -0.80 7.78 8.09
N TYR A 124 -0.69 8.77 7.20
CA TYR A 124 0.53 9.01 6.42
C TYR A 124 1.75 9.37 7.28
N LEU A 125 1.54 10.10 8.36
CA LEU A 125 2.58 10.48 9.31
C LEU A 125 2.98 9.37 10.30
N GLY A 126 2.37 8.17 10.22
CA GLY A 126 2.67 7.05 11.12
C GLY A 126 2.06 7.18 12.53
N ASN A 127 1.17 8.14 12.76
CA ASN A 127 0.47 8.37 14.01
C ASN A 127 -0.78 7.46 14.08
N ARG A 128 -0.55 6.15 14.28
CA ARG A 128 -1.58 5.11 14.11
C ARG A 128 -2.73 5.23 15.10
N LYS A 129 -2.42 5.54 16.36
CA LYS A 129 -3.42 5.66 17.43
C LYS A 129 -4.42 6.77 17.12
N GLU A 130 -3.93 7.94 16.80
CA GLU A 130 -4.73 9.13 16.46
C GLU A 130 -5.56 8.87 15.19
N SER A 131 -4.95 8.30 14.17
CA SER A 131 -5.62 7.96 12.93
C SER A 131 -6.80 7.02 13.15
N ILE A 132 -6.59 5.90 13.86
CA ILE A 132 -7.63 4.89 14.12
C ILE A 132 -8.76 5.45 14.99
N GLN A 133 -8.43 6.28 16.00
CA GLN A 133 -9.44 6.93 16.82
C GLN A 133 -10.36 7.85 15.99
N LEU A 134 -9.78 8.65 15.09
CA LEU A 134 -10.55 9.53 14.22
C LEU A 134 -11.36 8.76 13.16
N PHE A 135 -10.82 7.69 12.58
CA PHE A 135 -11.60 6.83 11.67
C PHE A 135 -12.74 6.13 12.40
N ARG A 136 -12.56 5.70 13.65
CA ARG A 136 -13.64 5.16 14.48
C ARG A 136 -14.70 6.24 14.78
N GLN A 137 -14.29 7.48 15.04
CA GLN A 137 -15.22 8.61 15.20
C GLN A 137 -16.01 8.88 13.91
N LEU A 138 -15.35 8.85 12.74
CA LEU A 138 -15.99 8.97 11.43
C LEU A 138 -17.05 7.88 11.22
N TYR A 139 -16.67 6.63 11.47
CA TYR A 139 -17.59 5.50 11.37
C TYR A 139 -18.81 5.65 12.29
N ASN A 140 -18.63 6.06 13.54
CA ASN A 140 -19.74 6.27 14.49
C ASN A 140 -20.70 7.37 14.03
N LYS A 141 -20.21 8.35 13.25
CA LYS A 141 -21.06 9.41 12.66
C LYS A 141 -21.75 8.97 11.36
N LEU A 142 -21.21 8.01 10.66
CA LEU A 142 -21.68 7.50 9.38
C LEU A 142 -21.84 5.96 9.41
N PRO A 143 -22.62 5.40 10.37
CA PRO A 143 -22.64 3.96 10.64
C PRO A 143 -23.13 3.11 9.45
N ASP A 144 -24.04 3.65 8.64
CA ASP A 144 -24.64 2.98 7.48
C ASP A 144 -23.95 3.36 6.16
N LYS A 145 -22.80 4.05 6.21
CA LYS A 145 -22.08 4.50 5.03
C LYS A 145 -20.78 3.70 4.85
N ILE A 146 -20.61 3.12 3.67
CA ILE A 146 -19.38 2.42 3.28
C ILE A 146 -18.19 3.36 3.41
N GLU A 147 -18.32 4.61 2.94
CA GLU A 147 -17.29 5.64 2.98
C GLU A 147 -16.83 6.00 4.39
N GLY A 148 -17.71 5.84 5.39
CA GLY A 148 -17.35 6.06 6.81
C GLY A 148 -16.55 4.90 7.40
N ARG A 149 -16.84 3.66 7.00
CA ARG A 149 -16.23 2.47 7.60
C ARG A 149 -15.01 1.96 6.87
N PHE A 150 -14.96 2.06 5.53
CA PHE A 150 -13.85 1.58 4.73
C PHE A 150 -12.47 2.09 5.19
N PRO A 151 -12.26 3.41 5.43
CA PRO A 151 -10.97 3.92 5.90
C PRO A 151 -10.57 3.36 7.26
N PHE A 152 -11.55 3.10 8.14
CA PHE A 152 -11.32 2.49 9.44
C PHE A 152 -10.79 1.06 9.28
N VAL A 153 -11.54 0.18 8.60
CA VAL A 153 -11.18 -1.23 8.43
C VAL A 153 -9.84 -1.39 7.71
N SER A 154 -9.62 -0.65 6.61
CA SER A 154 -8.36 -0.71 5.85
C SER A 154 -7.14 -0.27 6.65
N SER A 155 -7.32 0.58 7.69
CA SER A 155 -6.23 1.04 8.55
C SER A 155 -5.82 0.03 9.63
N LEU A 156 -6.67 -0.94 9.96
CA LEU A 156 -6.48 -1.85 11.09
C LEU A 156 -5.28 -2.79 10.93
N ASN A 157 -4.95 -3.20 9.69
CA ASN A 157 -3.76 -4.01 9.43
C ASN A 157 -2.44 -3.32 9.82
N TYR A 158 -2.46 -2.00 10.03
CA TYR A 158 -1.30 -1.23 10.51
C TYR A 158 -1.30 -1.04 12.02
N SER A 159 -2.26 -1.63 12.75
CA SER A 159 -2.41 -1.49 14.20
C SER A 159 -1.90 -2.72 14.94
N SER A 160 -1.08 -2.49 15.96
CA SER A 160 -0.70 -3.53 16.93
C SER A 160 -1.65 -3.62 18.13
N GLY A 161 -2.70 -2.79 18.17
CA GLY A 161 -3.64 -2.71 19.30
C GLY A 161 -4.98 -3.37 19.04
N ILE A 162 -5.08 -4.26 18.04
CA ILE A 162 -6.31 -5.00 17.69
C ILE A 162 -5.99 -6.49 17.56
N SER A 163 -6.85 -7.35 18.10
CA SER A 163 -6.75 -8.79 17.90
C SER A 163 -7.26 -9.21 16.51
N GLN A 164 -6.95 -10.43 16.06
CA GLN A 164 -7.47 -10.94 14.79
C GLN A 164 -9.00 -11.16 14.85
N GLU A 165 -9.55 -11.52 16.02
CA GLU A 165 -11.00 -11.61 16.23
C GLU A 165 -11.70 -10.26 16.05
N GLU A 166 -11.15 -9.21 16.67
CA GLU A 166 -11.69 -7.85 16.50
C GLU A 166 -11.56 -7.39 15.06
N TYR A 167 -10.43 -7.69 14.39
CA TYR A 167 -10.24 -7.39 12.99
C TYR A 167 -11.30 -8.08 12.12
N LEU A 168 -11.51 -9.38 12.29
CA LEU A 168 -12.52 -10.16 11.58
C LEU A 168 -13.92 -9.56 11.80
N LYS A 169 -14.27 -9.23 13.06
CA LYS A 169 -15.56 -8.61 13.38
C LYS A 169 -15.79 -7.34 12.57
N GLU A 170 -14.79 -6.44 12.53
CA GLU A 170 -14.90 -5.18 11.78
C GLU A 170 -15.02 -5.40 10.26
N CYS A 171 -14.31 -6.42 9.72
CA CYS A 171 -14.44 -6.82 8.31
C CYS A 171 -15.84 -7.35 8.00
N LEU A 172 -16.40 -8.23 8.84
CA LEU A 172 -17.74 -8.79 8.66
C LEU A 172 -18.83 -7.71 8.69
N GLU A 173 -18.73 -6.77 9.62
CA GLU A 173 -19.66 -5.65 9.69
C GLU A 173 -19.54 -4.71 8.48
N PHE A 174 -18.31 -4.50 7.96
CA PHE A 174 -18.10 -3.73 6.74
C PHE A 174 -18.69 -4.46 5.52
N ALA A 175 -18.39 -5.75 5.37
CA ALA A 175 -18.93 -6.57 4.29
C ALA A 175 -20.47 -6.59 4.30
N SER A 176 -21.09 -6.70 5.49
CA SER A 176 -22.54 -6.64 5.64
C SER A 176 -23.16 -5.33 5.13
N LEU A 177 -22.50 -4.18 5.32
CA LEU A 177 -22.95 -2.91 4.73
C LEU A 177 -22.96 -2.94 3.21
N VAL A 178 -21.90 -3.51 2.61
CA VAL A 178 -21.78 -3.67 1.15
C VAL A 178 -22.82 -4.64 0.63
N GLU A 179 -22.97 -5.80 1.28
CA GLU A 179 -23.95 -6.83 0.90
C GLU A 179 -25.37 -6.29 0.94
N LYS A 180 -25.72 -5.50 1.97
CA LYS A 180 -27.01 -4.83 2.08
C LYS A 180 -27.22 -3.78 0.98
N LYS A 181 -26.21 -2.94 0.71
CA LYS A 181 -26.29 -1.89 -0.33
C LYS A 181 -26.62 -2.46 -1.70
N PHE A 182 -26.02 -3.60 -2.05
CA PHE A 182 -26.16 -4.25 -3.35
C PHE A 182 -27.16 -5.40 -3.36
N ASN A 183 -27.92 -5.61 -2.27
CA ASN A 183 -28.93 -6.67 -2.15
C ASN A 183 -28.40 -8.06 -2.56
N ILE A 184 -27.20 -8.39 -2.12
CA ILE A 184 -26.47 -9.60 -2.55
C ILE A 184 -27.22 -10.90 -2.20
N GLU A 185 -28.01 -10.91 -1.14
CA GLU A 185 -28.81 -12.06 -0.73
C GLU A 185 -29.85 -12.49 -1.78
N ASN A 186 -30.32 -11.53 -2.59
CA ASN A 186 -31.30 -11.77 -3.65
C ASN A 186 -30.67 -11.84 -5.06
N ASP A 187 -29.35 -11.86 -5.13
CA ASP A 187 -28.63 -12.02 -6.41
C ASP A 187 -28.69 -13.47 -6.87
N ASN A 188 -29.60 -13.77 -7.80
CA ASN A 188 -29.86 -15.09 -8.35
C ASN A 188 -29.04 -15.42 -9.61
N PHE A 189 -27.96 -14.69 -9.87
CA PHE A 189 -27.13 -14.97 -11.03
C PHE A 189 -26.55 -16.39 -11.00
N LYS A 190 -26.67 -17.09 -12.11
CA LYS A 190 -26.14 -18.46 -12.27
C LYS A 190 -25.11 -18.50 -13.39
N PHE A 191 -23.96 -19.06 -13.09
CA PHE A 191 -22.95 -19.34 -14.09
C PHE A 191 -23.39 -20.49 -15.01
N ASN A 192 -22.89 -20.45 -16.25
CA ASN A 192 -23.11 -21.55 -17.17
C ASN A 192 -22.31 -22.78 -16.71
N ASN A 193 -22.97 -23.91 -16.55
CA ASN A 193 -22.36 -25.19 -16.14
C ASN A 193 -21.56 -25.88 -17.27
N LYS A 194 -21.54 -25.30 -18.48
CA LYS A 194 -20.72 -25.84 -19.57
C LYS A 194 -19.24 -25.80 -19.15
N LYS A 195 -18.61 -26.96 -19.14
CA LYS A 195 -17.18 -27.07 -18.85
C LYS A 195 -16.41 -26.35 -19.95
N ASN A 196 -15.53 -25.44 -19.59
CA ASN A 196 -14.60 -24.80 -20.50
C ASN A 196 -13.51 -25.79 -20.93
N ASP A 197 -12.97 -25.64 -22.15
CA ASP A 197 -11.86 -26.47 -22.63
C ASP A 197 -10.59 -26.30 -21.76
N LYS A 198 -10.41 -25.09 -21.21
CA LYS A 198 -9.37 -24.74 -20.25
C LYS A 198 -10.01 -24.09 -19.04
N ILE A 199 -9.37 -24.20 -17.87
CA ILE A 199 -9.79 -23.48 -16.68
C ILE A 199 -9.57 -21.98 -16.93
N LYS A 200 -10.64 -21.19 -16.92
CA LYS A 200 -10.57 -19.71 -17.08
C LYS A 200 -10.28 -19.05 -15.76
N VAL A 201 -9.09 -18.46 -15.66
CA VAL A 201 -8.61 -17.78 -14.47
C VAL A 201 -8.42 -16.30 -14.76
N ALA A 202 -9.17 -15.45 -14.08
CA ALA A 202 -8.98 -14.01 -14.15
C ALA A 202 -8.31 -13.48 -12.88
N PHE A 203 -7.51 -12.43 -13.05
CA PHE A 203 -6.89 -11.68 -11.96
C PHE A 203 -7.27 -10.22 -12.10
N ILE A 204 -7.84 -9.62 -11.05
CA ILE A 204 -8.18 -8.20 -11.03
C ILE A 204 -7.20 -7.43 -10.14
N SER A 205 -6.66 -6.31 -10.66
CA SER A 205 -5.76 -5.43 -9.91
C SER A 205 -5.67 -4.02 -10.50
N ALA A 206 -5.43 -3.03 -9.64
CA ALA A 206 -4.99 -1.69 -10.01
C ALA A 206 -3.46 -1.57 -10.11
N ASP A 207 -2.72 -2.65 -9.84
CA ASP A 207 -1.27 -2.64 -9.68
C ASP A 207 -0.53 -3.40 -10.80
N PHE A 208 -1.15 -3.61 -11.95
CA PHE A 208 -0.49 -4.18 -13.14
C PHE A 208 0.46 -3.19 -13.82
N ARG A 209 1.37 -2.64 -13.04
CA ARG A 209 2.43 -1.70 -13.41
C ARG A 209 3.70 -2.00 -12.60
N THR A 210 4.71 -1.16 -12.64
CA THR A 210 5.88 -1.25 -11.75
C THR A 210 5.43 -1.09 -10.29
N HIS A 211 5.06 -2.20 -9.69
CA HIS A 211 4.54 -2.35 -8.34
C HIS A 211 4.94 -3.70 -7.74
N SER A 212 4.94 -3.79 -6.41
CA SER A 212 5.28 -5.01 -5.66
C SER A 212 4.50 -6.24 -6.15
N VAL A 213 3.17 -6.12 -6.30
CA VAL A 213 2.29 -7.20 -6.79
C VAL A 213 2.80 -7.76 -8.13
N SER A 214 3.09 -6.89 -9.08
CA SER A 214 3.52 -7.29 -10.43
C SER A 214 4.88 -7.97 -10.46
N HIS A 215 5.79 -7.65 -9.53
CA HIS A 215 7.09 -8.33 -9.43
C HIS A 215 6.94 -9.80 -9.01
N PHE A 216 6.04 -10.12 -8.08
CA PHE A 216 5.70 -11.49 -7.72
C PHE A 216 4.90 -12.18 -8.83
N PHE A 217 3.88 -11.50 -9.36
CA PHE A 217 2.93 -12.05 -10.30
C PHE A 217 3.54 -12.42 -11.66
N LYS A 218 4.49 -11.63 -12.17
CA LYS A 218 5.17 -11.89 -13.45
C LYS A 218 5.84 -13.26 -13.52
N GLY A 219 6.39 -13.73 -12.38
CA GLY A 219 7.03 -15.06 -12.28
C GLY A 219 6.06 -16.19 -12.55
N LEU A 220 4.84 -16.11 -12.00
CA LEU A 220 3.73 -17.02 -12.24
C LEU A 220 3.31 -17.00 -13.72
N LEU A 221 3.01 -15.82 -14.27
CA LEU A 221 2.52 -15.68 -15.65
C LEU A 221 3.48 -16.23 -16.71
N LYS A 222 4.78 -16.16 -16.47
CA LYS A 222 5.79 -16.69 -17.38
C LYS A 222 5.80 -18.22 -17.46
N ARG A 223 5.31 -18.92 -16.42
CA ARG A 223 5.50 -20.37 -16.24
C ARG A 223 4.21 -21.18 -16.23
N ILE A 224 3.09 -20.55 -15.92
CA ILE A 224 1.78 -21.24 -15.85
C ILE A 224 1.45 -21.93 -17.17
N ASP A 225 0.96 -23.18 -17.09
CA ASP A 225 0.64 -24.01 -18.25
C ASP A 225 -0.59 -23.48 -19.01
N LYS A 226 -0.36 -22.76 -20.09
CA LYS A 226 -1.42 -22.20 -20.94
C LYS A 226 -2.16 -23.24 -21.77
N SER A 227 -1.73 -24.49 -21.75
CA SER A 227 -2.53 -25.58 -22.35
C SER A 227 -3.72 -25.97 -21.47
N LYS A 228 -3.58 -25.81 -20.13
CA LYS A 228 -4.60 -26.09 -19.13
C LYS A 228 -5.39 -24.86 -18.70
N PHE A 229 -4.74 -23.69 -18.62
CA PHE A 229 -5.28 -22.46 -18.07
C PHE A 229 -5.41 -21.37 -19.12
N GLU A 230 -6.56 -20.69 -19.16
CA GLU A 230 -6.76 -19.43 -19.89
C GLU A 230 -6.64 -18.28 -18.91
N ILE A 231 -5.57 -17.50 -19.01
CA ILE A 231 -5.24 -16.42 -18.06
C ILE A 231 -5.71 -15.07 -18.59
N ILE A 232 -6.57 -14.41 -17.81
CA ILE A 232 -7.19 -13.13 -18.15
C ILE A 232 -6.80 -12.10 -17.10
N LEU A 233 -6.29 -10.94 -17.52
CA LEU A 233 -5.96 -9.82 -16.63
C LEU A 233 -7.02 -8.72 -16.77
N ILE A 234 -7.60 -8.37 -15.62
CA ILE A 234 -8.61 -7.31 -15.49
C ILE A 234 -7.92 -6.11 -14.85
N SER A 235 -7.49 -5.17 -15.69
CA SER A 235 -6.70 -4.03 -15.27
C SER A 235 -7.59 -2.89 -14.78
N ASN A 236 -7.58 -2.64 -13.47
CA ASN A 236 -8.22 -1.47 -12.88
C ASN A 236 -7.26 -0.26 -12.80
N LEU A 237 -6.30 -0.20 -13.70
CA LEU A 237 -5.31 0.84 -13.84
C LEU A 237 -5.68 1.76 -15.00
N LYS A 238 -5.65 3.08 -14.82
CA LYS A 238 -5.86 4.01 -15.92
C LYS A 238 -4.81 3.81 -17.01
N ILE A 239 -5.21 3.88 -18.26
CA ILE A 239 -4.33 3.64 -19.43
C ILE A 239 -3.08 4.53 -19.38
N LEU A 240 -3.23 5.79 -18.93
CA LEU A 240 -2.12 6.75 -18.81
C LEU A 240 -1.10 6.37 -17.72
N GLU A 241 -1.45 5.48 -16.80
CA GLU A 241 -0.57 5.01 -15.72
C GLU A 241 0.14 3.69 -16.06
N GLN A 242 -0.17 3.10 -17.22
CA GLN A 242 0.47 1.87 -17.68
C GLN A 242 1.91 2.13 -18.14
N ASP A 243 2.79 1.20 -17.79
CA ASP A 243 4.23 1.27 -18.04
C ASP A 243 4.76 0.04 -18.80
N ASP A 244 6.09 -0.10 -18.88
CA ASP A 244 6.73 -1.23 -19.56
C ASP A 244 6.39 -2.58 -18.91
N LEU A 245 6.20 -2.61 -17.60
CA LEU A 245 5.80 -3.82 -16.88
C LEU A 245 4.35 -4.18 -17.21
N SER A 246 3.44 -3.21 -17.31
CA SER A 246 2.06 -3.42 -17.79
C SER A 246 2.06 -4.10 -19.17
N ARG A 247 2.85 -3.56 -20.10
CA ARG A 247 3.00 -4.13 -21.46
C ARG A 247 3.61 -5.53 -21.46
N ALA A 248 4.52 -5.81 -20.51
CA ALA A 248 5.10 -7.15 -20.36
C ALA A 248 4.06 -8.16 -19.83
N LEU A 249 3.24 -7.79 -18.85
CA LEU A 249 2.16 -8.63 -18.32
C LEU A 249 1.10 -8.90 -19.39
N MET A 250 0.71 -7.87 -20.14
CA MET A 250 -0.25 -7.97 -21.25
C MET A 250 0.18 -9.03 -22.28
N ARG A 251 1.47 -9.08 -22.64
CA ARG A 251 2.01 -10.10 -23.57
C ARG A 251 2.03 -11.52 -23.00
N LEU A 252 2.03 -11.65 -21.68
CA LEU A 252 2.06 -12.95 -20.99
C LEU A 252 0.66 -13.53 -20.74
N ALA A 253 -0.39 -12.73 -20.81
CA ALA A 253 -1.77 -13.17 -20.61
C ALA A 253 -2.42 -13.67 -21.90
N ASN A 254 -3.52 -14.42 -21.78
CA ASN A 254 -4.39 -14.77 -22.91
C ASN A 254 -5.40 -13.64 -23.23
N GLY A 255 -5.79 -12.86 -22.22
CA GLY A 255 -6.66 -11.72 -22.34
C GLY A 255 -6.25 -10.57 -21.44
N TRP A 256 -6.49 -9.33 -21.87
CA TRP A 256 -6.29 -8.10 -21.08
C TRP A 256 -7.48 -7.17 -21.30
N TYR A 257 -8.06 -6.67 -20.21
CA TYR A 257 -9.19 -5.75 -20.26
C TYR A 257 -8.94 -4.57 -19.31
N ASP A 258 -9.00 -3.35 -19.85
CA ASP A 258 -8.91 -2.10 -19.09
C ASP A 258 -10.29 -1.73 -18.57
N VAL A 259 -10.48 -1.76 -17.27
CA VAL A 259 -11.77 -1.56 -16.60
C VAL A 259 -11.81 -0.38 -15.63
N ALA A 260 -10.78 0.45 -15.62
CA ALA A 260 -10.66 1.57 -14.68
C ALA A 260 -11.84 2.57 -14.77
N GLU A 261 -12.42 2.73 -15.98
CA GLU A 261 -13.53 3.64 -16.24
C GLU A 261 -14.92 2.96 -16.14
N TYR A 262 -14.97 1.64 -15.89
CA TYR A 262 -16.24 0.94 -15.71
C TYR A 262 -16.86 1.30 -14.36
N SER A 263 -18.18 1.52 -14.34
CA SER A 263 -18.93 1.48 -13.10
C SER A 263 -18.86 0.07 -12.48
N ASP A 264 -19.11 -0.06 -11.20
CA ASP A 264 -19.11 -1.39 -10.56
C ASP A 264 -20.21 -2.30 -11.14
N ASP A 265 -21.35 -1.75 -11.57
CA ASP A 265 -22.42 -2.52 -12.20
C ASP A 265 -22.04 -3.02 -13.60
N ASP A 266 -21.39 -2.16 -14.41
CA ASP A 266 -20.87 -2.56 -15.72
C ASP A 266 -19.78 -3.62 -15.57
N LEU A 267 -18.90 -3.46 -14.57
CA LEU A 267 -17.82 -4.41 -14.32
C LEU A 267 -18.35 -5.78 -13.87
N VAL A 268 -19.34 -5.82 -12.99
CA VAL A 268 -20.00 -7.09 -12.61
C VAL A 268 -20.63 -7.77 -13.82
N THR A 269 -21.37 -7.01 -14.65
CA THR A 269 -22.01 -7.52 -15.87
C THR A 269 -20.96 -8.09 -16.83
N PHE A 270 -19.88 -7.36 -17.03
CA PHE A 270 -18.77 -7.77 -17.88
C PHE A 270 -18.08 -9.05 -17.36
N LEU A 271 -17.69 -9.09 -16.08
CA LEU A 271 -17.02 -10.26 -15.51
C LEU A 271 -17.90 -11.52 -15.57
N ARG A 272 -19.20 -11.40 -15.29
CA ARG A 272 -20.16 -12.49 -15.41
C ARG A 272 -20.31 -13.01 -16.84
N SER A 273 -20.20 -12.12 -17.84
CA SER A 273 -20.25 -12.50 -19.25
C SER A 273 -19.07 -13.36 -19.70
N LEU A 274 -17.93 -13.26 -19.02
CA LEU A 274 -16.74 -14.06 -19.30
C LEU A 274 -16.88 -15.53 -18.87
N ASN A 275 -17.86 -15.85 -18.02
CA ASN A 275 -18.08 -17.19 -17.44
C ASN A 275 -16.80 -17.78 -16.85
N LEU A 276 -16.18 -17.03 -15.93
CA LEU A 276 -14.92 -17.37 -15.28
C LEU A 276 -15.09 -18.57 -14.33
N ASP A 277 -14.12 -19.48 -14.36
CA ASP A 277 -14.05 -20.54 -13.36
C ASP A 277 -13.48 -19.98 -12.04
N ILE A 278 -12.40 -19.17 -12.12
CA ILE A 278 -11.77 -18.56 -10.97
C ILE A 278 -11.53 -17.07 -11.20
N LEU A 279 -11.82 -16.26 -10.20
CA LEU A 279 -11.43 -14.84 -10.13
C LEU A 279 -10.56 -14.60 -8.90
N PHE A 280 -9.36 -14.10 -9.11
CA PHE A 280 -8.50 -13.61 -8.04
C PHE A 280 -8.67 -12.12 -7.82
N ASP A 281 -8.91 -11.70 -6.57
CA ASP A 281 -8.68 -10.33 -6.14
C ASP A 281 -7.23 -10.19 -5.68
N LEU A 282 -6.48 -9.30 -6.33
CA LEU A 282 -5.09 -8.99 -5.94
C LEU A 282 -4.97 -7.66 -5.18
N SER A 283 -6.07 -7.10 -4.72
CA SER A 283 -6.11 -5.76 -4.13
C SER A 283 -6.60 -5.74 -2.68
N GLY A 284 -7.63 -6.50 -2.34
CA GLY A 284 -8.23 -6.47 -1.01
C GLY A 284 -8.63 -5.05 -0.57
N PHE A 285 -8.13 -4.57 0.56
CA PHE A 285 -8.36 -3.20 1.05
C PHE A 285 -7.30 -2.18 0.61
N THR A 286 -6.49 -2.48 -0.40
CA THR A 286 -5.54 -1.51 -0.94
C THR A 286 -6.20 -0.48 -1.85
N SER A 287 -5.47 0.55 -2.25
CA SER A 287 -5.97 1.59 -3.16
C SER A 287 -6.30 1.02 -4.53
N GLY A 288 -7.40 1.47 -5.12
CA GLY A 288 -7.85 0.98 -6.43
C GLY A 288 -8.50 -0.40 -6.39
N ASN A 289 -8.92 -0.89 -5.22
CA ASN A 289 -9.69 -2.13 -5.10
C ASN A 289 -11.08 -2.02 -5.73
N ARG A 290 -11.70 -3.17 -5.96
CA ARG A 290 -13.08 -3.31 -6.42
C ARG A 290 -13.88 -4.21 -5.45
N PHE A 291 -13.77 -3.92 -4.15
CA PHE A 291 -14.42 -4.68 -3.08
C PHE A 291 -15.92 -4.90 -3.35
N GLU A 292 -16.63 -3.87 -3.78
CA GLU A 292 -18.07 -3.92 -4.09
C GLU A 292 -18.40 -4.85 -5.26
N VAL A 293 -17.46 -5.03 -6.21
CA VAL A 293 -17.58 -5.97 -7.33
C VAL A 293 -17.35 -7.41 -6.85
N ILE A 294 -16.27 -7.63 -6.10
CA ILE A 294 -15.93 -8.96 -5.56
C ILE A 294 -17.05 -9.49 -4.65
N ALA A 295 -17.68 -8.60 -3.85
CA ALA A 295 -18.80 -8.98 -3.01
C ALA A 295 -20.01 -9.52 -3.81
N ARG A 296 -20.16 -9.22 -5.10
CA ARG A 296 -21.30 -9.57 -5.95
C ARG A 296 -21.15 -10.86 -6.76
N ARG A 297 -20.25 -11.74 -6.43
CA ARG A 297 -19.97 -13.03 -7.12
C ARG A 297 -19.85 -12.88 -8.65
N CYS A 298 -18.61 -12.77 -9.13
CA CYS A 298 -18.28 -12.57 -10.55
C CYS A 298 -17.65 -13.79 -11.22
N ALA A 299 -17.34 -14.85 -10.46
CA ALA A 299 -16.83 -16.12 -10.94
C ALA A 299 -17.42 -17.28 -10.13
N LYS A 300 -17.29 -18.53 -10.63
CA LYS A 300 -17.70 -19.72 -9.88
C LYS A 300 -16.98 -19.77 -8.54
N VAL A 301 -15.67 -19.54 -8.54
CA VAL A 301 -14.82 -19.44 -7.36
C VAL A 301 -14.12 -18.08 -7.32
N GLN A 302 -14.08 -17.45 -6.14
CA GLN A 302 -13.36 -16.18 -5.91
C GLN A 302 -12.32 -16.36 -4.80
N ILE A 303 -11.10 -15.86 -5.05
CA ILE A 303 -9.93 -16.09 -4.19
C ILE A 303 -9.22 -14.76 -3.92
N GLU A 304 -8.89 -14.48 -2.65
CA GLU A 304 -7.99 -13.41 -2.26
C GLU A 304 -6.53 -13.90 -2.28
N TRP A 305 -5.66 -13.14 -2.93
CA TRP A 305 -4.24 -13.47 -2.97
C TRP A 305 -3.35 -12.26 -3.24
N LEU A 306 -2.17 -12.28 -2.66
CA LEU A 306 -0.97 -11.53 -2.98
C LEU A 306 -0.95 -10.05 -2.53
N GLY A 307 -1.91 -9.21 -2.95
CA GLY A 307 -1.83 -7.76 -2.68
C GLY A 307 -2.27 -7.35 -1.28
N TYR A 308 -3.09 -8.20 -0.63
CA TYR A 308 -3.56 -7.98 0.73
C TYR A 308 -3.51 -9.30 1.52
N ASN A 309 -2.88 -9.28 2.68
CA ASN A 309 -2.60 -10.50 3.44
C ASN A 309 -3.48 -10.59 4.70
N ASN A 310 -4.79 -10.56 4.56
CA ASN A 310 -5.74 -10.81 5.65
C ASN A 310 -7.15 -11.08 5.10
N THR A 311 -8.08 -11.51 5.98
CA THR A 311 -9.50 -11.68 5.62
C THR A 311 -10.14 -10.36 5.20
N LEU A 312 -11.06 -10.41 4.24
CA LEU A 312 -11.91 -9.30 3.82
C LEU A 312 -13.31 -9.36 4.42
N GLY A 313 -13.71 -10.51 4.96
CA GLY A 313 -15.04 -10.71 5.55
C GLY A 313 -16.17 -10.90 4.53
N ILE A 314 -15.89 -10.94 3.22
CA ILE A 314 -16.88 -11.04 2.15
C ILE A 314 -17.48 -12.46 2.10
N LYS A 315 -18.81 -12.56 2.04
CA LYS A 315 -19.52 -13.85 1.93
C LYS A 315 -19.20 -14.60 0.62
N ASN A 316 -19.07 -13.87 -0.47
CA ASN A 316 -18.85 -14.43 -1.80
C ASN A 316 -17.36 -14.57 -2.18
N LEU A 317 -16.45 -14.37 -1.24
CA LEU A 317 -15.04 -14.67 -1.40
C LEU A 317 -14.77 -16.04 -0.73
N ASP A 318 -14.43 -17.05 -1.52
CA ASP A 318 -14.44 -18.44 -1.07
C ASP A 318 -13.16 -18.80 -0.33
N TYR A 319 -12.02 -18.30 -0.83
CA TYR A 319 -10.71 -18.73 -0.35
C TYR A 319 -9.74 -17.56 -0.17
N LEU A 320 -8.80 -17.75 0.77
CA LEU A 320 -7.62 -16.94 1.00
C LEU A 320 -6.38 -17.82 0.87
N ILE A 321 -5.43 -17.47 0.00
CA ILE A 321 -4.17 -18.21 -0.14
C ILE A 321 -3.18 -17.78 0.96
N ALA A 322 -2.64 -18.76 1.66
CA ALA A 322 -1.64 -18.61 2.71
C ALA A 322 -0.58 -19.70 2.67
N ASP A 323 0.34 -19.70 3.61
CA ASP A 323 1.17 -20.84 4.00
C ASP A 323 1.06 -21.11 5.50
N LYS A 324 1.61 -22.25 5.95
CA LYS A 324 1.50 -22.71 7.36
C LYS A 324 2.26 -21.82 8.36
N ASN A 325 3.15 -20.93 7.90
CA ASN A 325 3.83 -19.97 8.78
C ASN A 325 3.00 -18.69 8.98
N LEU A 326 2.06 -18.42 8.08
CA LEU A 326 1.18 -17.24 8.14
C LEU A 326 -0.07 -17.47 8.98
N ILE A 327 -0.70 -18.63 8.81
CA ILE A 327 -1.95 -19.00 9.50
C ILE A 327 -1.81 -20.42 10.04
N ASN A 328 -2.07 -20.59 11.35
CA ASN A 328 -2.14 -21.91 11.96
C ASN A 328 -3.54 -22.52 11.78
N GLU A 329 -3.64 -23.85 11.74
CA GLU A 329 -4.93 -24.52 11.54
C GLU A 329 -5.96 -24.22 12.64
N ASN A 330 -5.52 -23.96 13.86
CA ASN A 330 -6.38 -23.55 14.97
C ASN A 330 -6.88 -22.10 14.90
N GLU A 331 -6.44 -21.32 13.91
CA GLU A 331 -6.83 -19.93 13.67
C GLU A 331 -7.83 -19.79 12.49
N PHE A 332 -8.25 -20.88 11.85
CA PHE A 332 -9.14 -20.81 10.68
C PHE A 332 -10.46 -20.09 10.96
N ASN A 333 -10.97 -20.19 12.18
CA ASN A 333 -12.17 -19.48 12.60
C ASN A 333 -11.99 -17.96 12.73
N LEU A 334 -10.76 -17.45 12.63
CA LEU A 334 -10.42 -16.03 12.65
C LEU A 334 -10.39 -15.39 11.24
N TYR A 335 -10.75 -16.18 10.23
CA TYR A 335 -10.85 -15.77 8.83
C TYR A 335 -12.21 -16.15 8.28
N LYS A 336 -12.79 -15.33 7.42
CA LYS A 336 -14.11 -15.61 6.80
C LYS A 336 -13.97 -16.61 5.65
N GLU A 337 -12.92 -16.45 4.88
CA GLU A 337 -12.58 -17.26 3.72
C GLU A 337 -12.00 -18.62 4.18
N LYS A 338 -12.21 -19.67 3.40
CA LYS A 338 -11.50 -20.95 3.62
C LYS A 338 -10.02 -20.76 3.26
N ILE A 339 -9.13 -21.28 4.09
CA ILE A 339 -7.69 -21.14 3.87
C ILE A 339 -7.19 -22.20 2.89
N LEU A 340 -6.54 -21.77 1.82
CA LEU A 340 -5.81 -22.60 0.89
C LEU A 340 -4.31 -22.47 1.15
N PHE A 341 -3.66 -23.56 1.54
CA PHE A 341 -2.23 -23.55 1.79
C PHE A 341 -1.44 -23.89 0.54
N LEU A 342 -0.51 -22.98 0.17
CA LEU A 342 0.64 -23.36 -0.63
C LEU A 342 1.66 -24.10 0.26
N PRO A 343 2.32 -25.16 -0.24
CA PRO A 343 3.11 -26.05 0.61
C PRO A 343 4.31 -25.40 1.30
N LYS A 344 4.89 -24.36 0.73
CA LYS A 344 6.13 -23.72 1.22
C LYS A 344 5.91 -22.26 1.63
N ILE A 345 5.59 -21.42 0.68
CA ILE A 345 5.41 -19.96 0.86
C ILE A 345 4.23 -19.47 0.03
N TRP A 346 3.51 -18.47 0.52
CA TRP A 346 2.30 -17.95 -0.13
C TRP A 346 2.56 -17.15 -1.43
N ASN A 347 3.80 -16.76 -1.68
CA ASN A 347 4.23 -16.05 -2.89
C ASN A 347 5.67 -16.40 -3.26
N VAL A 348 6.06 -16.09 -4.50
CA VAL A 348 7.42 -16.32 -4.99
C VAL A 348 7.93 -15.10 -5.73
N PHE A 349 9.17 -14.70 -5.50
CA PHE A 349 9.78 -13.58 -6.18
C PHE A 349 10.62 -14.05 -7.36
N ALA A 350 10.38 -13.48 -8.55
CA ALA A 350 11.23 -13.72 -9.71
C ALA A 350 12.36 -12.68 -9.70
N PRO A 351 13.62 -13.07 -9.42
CA PRO A 351 14.72 -12.13 -9.41
C PRO A 351 14.95 -11.51 -10.80
N PRO A 352 15.53 -10.31 -10.87
CA PRO A 352 16.06 -9.75 -12.12
C PRO A 352 17.06 -10.69 -12.76
N GLU A 353 17.18 -10.67 -14.09
CA GLU A 353 18.13 -11.50 -14.85
C GLU A 353 19.58 -11.21 -14.46
N ILE A 354 19.87 -9.95 -14.16
CA ILE A 354 21.21 -9.50 -13.73
C ILE A 354 21.08 -8.89 -12.33
N LEU A 355 21.71 -9.52 -11.36
CA LEU A 355 21.81 -9.01 -10.00
C LEU A 355 23.11 -8.22 -9.82
N PRO A 356 23.08 -7.14 -9.02
CA PRO A 356 24.31 -6.45 -8.64
C PRO A 356 25.25 -7.39 -7.87
N ASP A 357 26.54 -7.15 -7.99
CA ASP A 357 27.52 -7.84 -7.15
C ASP A 357 27.35 -7.50 -5.68
N ILE A 358 27.72 -8.44 -4.81
CA ILE A 358 27.83 -8.19 -3.37
C ILE A 358 29.24 -7.68 -3.11
N GLU A 359 29.33 -6.40 -2.74
CA GLU A 359 30.56 -5.70 -2.42
C GLU A 359 30.89 -5.92 -0.93
N LEU A 360 31.80 -6.88 -0.64
CA LEU A 360 32.19 -7.23 0.75
C LEU A 360 33.35 -6.38 1.27
N GLU A 361 34.16 -5.83 0.40
CA GLU A 361 35.43 -5.18 0.79
C GLU A 361 35.24 -3.83 1.49
N GLU A 362 34.18 -3.08 1.17
CA GLU A 362 33.87 -1.80 1.83
C GLU A 362 33.40 -1.98 3.29
N LYS A 363 32.92 -3.17 3.66
CA LYS A 363 32.35 -3.44 4.99
C LYS A 363 33.41 -3.79 6.05
N ASN A 364 34.62 -4.13 5.66
CA ASN A 364 35.63 -4.70 6.58
C ASN A 364 36.56 -3.69 7.24
N ASN A 365 36.63 -2.45 6.77
CA ASN A 365 37.60 -1.46 7.29
C ASN A 365 36.90 -0.27 7.93
N ASN A 366 36.83 -0.25 9.27
CA ASN A 366 36.45 0.91 10.10
C ASN A 366 35.14 1.64 9.78
N THR A 367 34.18 0.99 9.12
CA THR A 367 32.91 1.58 8.79
C THR A 367 31.93 1.48 9.97
N ILE A 368 31.12 2.52 10.16
CA ILE A 368 30.03 2.54 11.14
C ILE A 368 29.03 1.41 10.78
N PHE A 369 28.64 0.60 11.77
CA PHE A 369 27.63 -0.44 11.56
C PHE A 369 26.32 0.17 11.05
N THR A 370 25.79 -0.37 9.96
CA THR A 370 24.71 0.25 9.21
C THR A 370 23.48 -0.65 9.15
N PHE A 371 22.42 -0.21 9.77
CA PHE A 371 21.07 -0.74 9.58
C PHE A 371 20.42 -0.14 8.33
N CYS A 372 19.46 -0.83 7.72
CA CYS A 372 18.62 -0.24 6.68
C CYS A 372 17.14 -0.61 6.85
N SER A 373 16.25 0.23 6.33
CA SER A 373 14.85 -0.12 6.08
C SER A 373 14.37 0.62 4.85
N PHE A 374 14.09 -0.13 3.78
CA PHE A 374 13.60 0.43 2.52
C PHE A 374 12.08 0.29 2.39
N ASN A 375 11.42 0.08 3.54
CA ASN A 375 9.98 0.04 3.64
C ASN A 375 9.33 1.41 3.40
N ASN A 376 8.08 1.37 2.91
CA ASN A 376 7.26 2.57 2.82
C ASN A 376 7.17 3.27 4.19
N TYR A 377 7.40 4.58 4.22
CA TYR A 377 7.36 5.39 5.45
C TYR A 377 6.04 5.28 6.22
N GLN A 378 4.94 4.98 5.52
CA GLN A 378 3.65 4.69 6.18
C GLN A 378 3.71 3.47 7.11
N LYS A 379 4.62 2.52 6.92
CA LYS A 379 4.80 1.36 7.80
C LYS A 379 5.61 1.71 9.06
N ILE A 380 6.35 2.82 9.04
CA ILE A 380 7.17 3.28 10.17
C ILE A 380 6.26 3.97 11.20
N SER A 381 5.74 3.18 12.14
CA SER A 381 4.88 3.65 13.22
C SER A 381 5.68 4.33 14.35
N ASN A 382 4.99 5.03 15.26
CA ASN A 382 5.64 5.56 16.46
C ASN A 382 6.27 4.43 17.31
N ARG A 383 5.65 3.23 17.38
CA ARG A 383 6.24 2.05 18.05
C ARG A 383 7.53 1.62 17.36
N THR A 384 7.53 1.54 16.03
CA THR A 384 8.72 1.19 15.24
C THR A 384 9.86 2.18 15.51
N VAL A 385 9.58 3.49 15.48
CA VAL A 385 10.57 4.53 15.79
C VAL A 385 11.11 4.37 17.21
N ASN A 386 10.25 4.11 18.20
CA ASN A 386 10.67 3.94 19.60
C ASN A 386 11.64 2.75 19.77
N VAL A 387 11.35 1.61 19.15
CA VAL A 387 12.20 0.40 19.19
C VAL A 387 13.53 0.66 18.48
N TRP A 388 13.50 1.21 17.27
CA TRP A 388 14.72 1.52 16.52
C TRP A 388 15.57 2.60 17.20
N SER A 389 14.95 3.57 17.88
CA SER A 389 15.67 4.57 18.68
C SER A 389 16.45 3.94 19.83
N GLN A 390 15.90 2.90 20.48
CA GLN A 390 16.63 2.18 21.54
C GLN A 390 17.87 1.49 20.97
N ILE A 391 17.78 0.88 19.76
CA ILE A 391 18.93 0.26 19.10
C ILE A 391 20.02 1.30 18.85
N LEU A 392 19.66 2.42 18.20
CA LEU A 392 20.61 3.45 17.78
C LEU A 392 21.29 4.14 18.96
N LYS A 393 20.57 4.35 20.07
CA LYS A 393 21.15 4.94 21.31
C LYS A 393 22.14 4.03 22.03
N HIS A 394 22.03 2.71 21.88
CA HIS A 394 22.89 1.73 22.54
C HIS A 394 24.00 1.19 21.63
N THR A 395 24.10 1.69 20.41
CA THR A 395 25.09 1.25 19.43
C THR A 395 25.73 2.44 18.71
N ASN A 396 27.00 2.28 18.31
CA ASN A 396 27.63 3.21 17.39
C ASN A 396 27.24 2.83 15.94
N SER A 397 26.01 3.14 15.54
CA SER A 397 25.44 2.71 14.27
C SER A 397 24.64 3.80 13.61
N GLN A 398 24.33 3.60 12.33
CA GLN A 398 23.45 4.46 11.54
C GLN A 398 22.32 3.67 10.92
N LEU A 399 21.24 4.37 10.53
CA LEU A 399 20.07 3.79 9.88
C LEU A 399 19.84 4.46 8.53
N LEU A 400 19.90 3.66 7.46
CA LEU A 400 19.54 4.08 6.11
C LEU A 400 18.04 3.87 5.89
N LEU A 401 17.35 4.95 5.55
CA LEU A 401 15.92 4.93 5.23
C LEU A 401 15.71 5.28 3.76
N LYS A 402 14.83 4.54 3.09
CA LYS A 402 14.44 4.80 1.70
C LYS A 402 12.96 4.47 1.51
N THR A 403 12.25 5.29 0.74
CA THR A 403 10.88 4.98 0.33
C THR A 403 10.80 4.71 -1.18
N SER A 404 9.85 3.88 -1.57
CA SER A 404 9.55 3.59 -2.98
C SER A 404 8.73 4.69 -3.66
N HIS A 405 8.14 5.62 -2.90
CA HIS A 405 7.28 6.66 -3.46
C HIS A 405 8.07 7.65 -4.31
N ALA A 406 7.48 8.06 -5.44
CA ALA A 406 8.01 9.12 -6.27
C ALA A 406 7.97 10.46 -5.51
N GLY A 407 9.10 11.15 -5.48
CA GLY A 407 9.27 12.41 -4.79
C GLY A 407 10.15 12.28 -3.55
N ASP A 408 11.14 13.15 -3.47
CA ASP A 408 11.99 13.33 -2.30
C ASP A 408 11.20 14.21 -1.32
N ILE A 409 10.28 13.57 -0.58
CA ILE A 409 9.27 14.28 0.21
C ILE A 409 9.89 14.69 1.54
N ASP A 410 10.47 15.85 1.56
CA ASP A 410 11.13 16.43 2.74
C ASP A 410 10.20 16.47 3.96
N ASP A 411 8.91 16.68 3.75
CA ASP A 411 7.94 16.76 4.82
C ASP A 411 7.81 15.44 5.61
N LEU A 412 7.72 14.30 4.90
CA LEU A 412 7.67 12.98 5.53
C LEU A 412 9.02 12.61 6.17
N LYS A 413 10.13 12.90 5.49
CA LYS A 413 11.48 12.68 6.04
C LYS A 413 11.69 13.46 7.32
N ASN A 414 11.35 14.76 7.32
CA ASN A 414 11.46 15.60 8.49
C ASN A 414 10.56 15.13 9.63
N ASN A 415 9.33 14.66 9.34
CA ASN A 415 8.45 14.08 10.36
C ASN A 415 9.07 12.83 11.02
N ILE A 416 9.67 11.93 10.23
CA ILE A 416 10.34 10.74 10.76
C ILE A 416 11.58 11.13 11.55
N LEU A 417 12.40 12.05 11.02
CA LEU A 417 13.60 12.54 11.66
C LEU A 417 13.30 13.18 13.02
N ASP A 418 12.29 14.06 13.08
CA ASP A 418 11.84 14.70 14.33
C ASP A 418 11.43 13.66 15.38
N LYS A 419 10.77 12.57 14.98
CA LYS A 419 10.41 11.49 15.90
C LYS A 419 11.65 10.79 16.48
N PHE A 420 12.68 10.53 15.67
CA PHE A 420 13.95 9.96 16.16
C PHE A 420 14.68 10.91 17.09
N ILE A 421 14.78 12.19 16.73
CA ILE A 421 15.42 13.23 17.57
C ILE A 421 14.69 13.37 18.90
N ASN A 422 13.35 13.40 18.90
CA ASN A 422 12.54 13.46 20.11
C ASN A 422 12.72 12.23 21.02
N ASN A 423 13.14 11.08 20.45
CA ASN A 423 13.53 9.88 21.19
C ASN A 423 15.04 9.86 21.59
N GLY A 424 15.76 10.95 21.36
CA GLY A 424 17.17 11.11 21.77
C GLY A 424 18.19 10.47 20.81
N VAL A 425 17.84 10.23 19.55
CA VAL A 425 18.75 9.76 18.50
C VAL A 425 19.42 10.98 17.85
N SER A 426 20.74 10.89 17.59
CA SER A 426 21.45 11.95 16.86
C SER A 426 20.97 12.01 15.41
N ARG A 427 20.85 13.25 14.90
CA ARG A 427 20.47 13.48 13.49
C ARG A 427 21.36 12.73 12.50
N ASP A 428 22.66 12.67 12.78
CA ASP A 428 23.66 12.08 11.89
C ASP A 428 23.56 10.55 11.78
N GLN A 429 22.83 9.92 12.71
CA GLN A 429 22.56 8.48 12.66
C GLN A 429 21.45 8.11 11.66
N ILE A 430 20.65 9.08 11.19
CA ILE A 430 19.53 8.82 10.27
C ILE A 430 19.86 9.38 8.88
N ILE A 431 19.98 8.50 7.91
CA ILE A 431 20.36 8.84 6.54
C ILE A 431 19.22 8.47 5.59
N PHE A 432 18.72 9.44 4.86
CA PHE A 432 17.71 9.24 3.83
C PHE A 432 18.35 9.05 2.46
N LEU A 433 18.13 7.88 1.87
CA LEU A 433 18.59 7.57 0.51
C LEU A 433 17.59 8.08 -0.52
N LYS A 434 18.10 8.53 -1.67
CA LYS A 434 17.28 8.90 -2.82
C LYS A 434 16.70 7.65 -3.49
N ARG A 435 15.58 7.85 -4.18
CA ARG A 435 14.99 6.80 -5.01
C ARG A 435 15.85 6.60 -6.27
N GLU A 436 16.19 5.37 -6.55
CA GLU A 436 16.79 4.97 -7.81
C GLU A 436 15.69 4.62 -8.82
N LYS A 437 15.93 4.92 -10.09
CA LYS A 437 14.99 4.61 -11.18
C LYS A 437 15.10 3.15 -11.61
N GLU A 438 16.34 2.68 -11.74
CA GLU A 438 16.65 1.34 -12.20
C GLU A 438 16.67 0.36 -11.03
N ILE A 439 16.09 -0.82 -11.23
CA ILE A 439 16.05 -1.87 -10.21
C ILE A 439 17.45 -2.32 -9.78
N HIS A 440 18.40 -2.38 -10.73
CA HIS A 440 19.78 -2.72 -10.46
C HIS A 440 20.42 -1.75 -9.46
N ASP A 441 20.28 -0.44 -9.68
CA ASP A 441 20.84 0.60 -8.81
C ASP A 441 20.13 0.62 -7.45
N HIS A 442 18.82 0.36 -7.44
CA HIS A 442 18.06 0.19 -6.20
C HIS A 442 18.61 -0.97 -5.37
N LEU A 443 18.81 -2.14 -5.96
CA LEU A 443 19.32 -3.31 -5.28
C LEU A 443 20.76 -3.08 -4.78
N LYS A 444 21.60 -2.39 -5.55
CA LYS A 444 22.98 -2.06 -5.15
C LYS A 444 23.05 -1.25 -3.83
N LEU A 445 21.99 -0.50 -3.46
CA LEU A 445 21.95 0.24 -2.20
C LEU A 445 22.02 -0.67 -0.97
N TYR A 446 21.59 -1.94 -1.07
CA TYR A 446 21.70 -2.89 0.04
C TYR A 446 23.16 -3.23 0.40
N ASN A 447 24.11 -3.04 -0.52
CA ASN A 447 25.54 -3.19 -0.22
C ASN A 447 26.03 -2.24 0.90
N LYS A 448 25.32 -1.13 1.14
CA LYS A 448 25.64 -0.17 2.20
C LYS A 448 25.17 -0.61 3.59
N ALA A 449 24.42 -1.72 3.71
CA ALA A 449 23.81 -2.15 4.96
C ALA A 449 24.37 -3.49 5.45
N ASN A 450 24.43 -3.66 6.77
CA ASN A 450 24.81 -4.91 7.43
C ASN A 450 23.61 -5.81 7.69
N ILE A 451 22.47 -5.20 8.10
CA ILE A 451 21.20 -5.88 8.39
C ILE A 451 20.03 -4.95 8.08
N ALA A 452 18.92 -5.50 7.60
CA ALA A 452 17.68 -4.78 7.43
C ALA A 452 16.79 -4.89 8.68
N LEU A 453 16.25 -3.76 9.12
CA LEU A 453 15.25 -3.68 10.19
C LEU A 453 13.86 -3.64 9.56
N ASP A 454 13.07 -4.68 9.82
CA ASP A 454 11.71 -4.75 9.34
C ASP A 454 10.75 -3.92 10.20
N THR A 455 9.70 -3.39 9.56
CA THR A 455 8.64 -2.64 10.23
C THR A 455 7.60 -3.58 10.85
N PHE A 456 6.89 -3.10 11.87
CA PHE A 456 5.83 -3.87 12.53
C PHE A 456 4.70 -2.94 13.02
N PRO A 457 3.44 -3.44 13.09
CA PRO A 457 2.99 -4.81 12.79
C PRO A 457 2.90 -5.15 11.30
N TYR A 458 3.06 -4.18 10.40
CA TYR A 458 3.03 -4.40 8.96
C TYR A 458 4.46 -4.54 8.42
N PRO A 459 4.95 -5.77 8.16
CA PRO A 459 6.32 -6.02 7.73
C PRO A 459 6.54 -5.68 6.25
N GLY A 460 7.80 -5.69 5.84
CA GLY A 460 8.19 -5.74 4.45
C GLY A 460 7.87 -7.11 3.83
N VAL A 461 7.53 -7.13 2.55
CA VAL A 461 7.51 -8.36 1.75
C VAL A 461 8.54 -8.20 0.64
N THR A 462 8.27 -7.38 -0.37
CA THR A 462 9.21 -7.11 -1.47
C THR A 462 10.59 -6.69 -0.97
N THR A 463 10.64 -5.74 -0.03
CA THR A 463 11.90 -5.24 0.54
C THR A 463 12.67 -6.29 1.33
N SER A 464 11.97 -7.26 1.95
CA SER A 464 12.62 -8.37 2.63
C SER A 464 13.21 -9.38 1.64
N PHE A 465 12.49 -9.71 0.55
CA PHE A 465 13.02 -10.52 -0.54
C PHE A 465 14.24 -9.86 -1.20
N GLU A 466 14.19 -8.55 -1.46
CA GLU A 466 15.29 -7.78 -2.04
C GLU A 466 16.52 -7.77 -1.12
N ALA A 467 16.35 -7.50 0.17
CA ALA A 467 17.42 -7.50 1.15
C ALA A 467 18.13 -8.87 1.19
N ILE A 468 17.35 -9.95 1.34
CA ILE A 468 17.87 -11.32 1.41
C ILE A 468 18.57 -11.71 0.11
N MET A 469 17.98 -11.38 -1.04
CA MET A 469 18.58 -11.59 -2.37
C MET A 469 19.92 -10.84 -2.53
N MET A 470 20.06 -9.69 -1.87
CA MET A 470 21.31 -8.93 -1.81
C MET A 470 22.22 -9.35 -0.65
N GLY A 471 21.96 -10.50 -0.02
CA GLY A 471 22.76 -11.05 1.05
C GLY A 471 22.69 -10.28 2.38
N VAL A 472 21.68 -9.42 2.53
CA VAL A 472 21.42 -8.65 3.75
C VAL A 472 20.33 -9.36 4.56
N PRO A 473 20.64 -9.85 5.78
CA PRO A 473 19.66 -10.50 6.63
C PRO A 473 18.58 -9.51 7.10
N VAL A 474 17.39 -10.02 7.41
CA VAL A 474 16.25 -9.21 7.84
C VAL A 474 15.86 -9.58 9.26
N LEU A 475 15.97 -8.65 10.19
CA LEU A 475 15.42 -8.79 11.54
C LEU A 475 13.94 -8.39 11.50
N THR A 476 13.05 -9.32 11.80
CA THR A 476 11.60 -9.13 11.79
C THR A 476 10.99 -9.41 13.15
N MET A 477 9.75 -8.93 13.38
CA MET A 477 8.97 -9.17 14.58
C MET A 477 8.03 -10.37 14.34
N LYS A 478 7.88 -11.23 15.34
CA LYS A 478 6.86 -12.29 15.36
C LYS A 478 5.46 -11.68 15.25
N GLY A 479 4.68 -12.20 14.31
CA GLY A 479 3.36 -11.68 14.01
C GLY A 479 2.23 -12.32 14.83
N PHE A 480 1.06 -11.67 14.83
CA PHE A 480 -0.15 -12.14 15.49
C PHE A 480 -1.27 -12.50 14.51
N ASN A 481 -1.12 -12.17 13.23
CA ASN A 481 -2.04 -12.50 12.14
C ASN A 481 -1.29 -12.68 10.82
N MET A 482 -1.98 -13.09 9.77
CA MET A 482 -1.38 -13.35 8.46
C MET A 482 -0.46 -12.22 7.98
N ASN A 483 -0.97 -10.99 7.95
CA ASN A 483 -0.18 -9.85 7.46
C ASN A 483 1.10 -9.63 8.28
N SER A 484 0.98 -9.65 9.60
CA SER A 484 2.12 -9.38 10.50
C SER A 484 3.16 -10.51 10.53
N ARG A 485 2.79 -11.72 10.05
CA ARG A 485 3.69 -12.89 9.96
C ARG A 485 4.41 -13.01 8.62
N CYS A 486 4.22 -12.11 7.67
CA CYS A 486 4.90 -12.20 6.37
C CYS A 486 6.43 -12.25 6.52
N GLY A 487 7.04 -11.40 7.35
CA GLY A 487 8.48 -11.44 7.63
C GLY A 487 8.91 -12.75 8.32
N GLU A 488 8.08 -13.26 9.23
CA GLU A 488 8.30 -14.55 9.90
C GLU A 488 8.30 -15.71 8.90
N SER A 489 7.31 -15.78 7.99
CA SER A 489 7.27 -16.82 6.95
C SER A 489 8.48 -16.76 6.02
N ILE A 490 8.91 -15.56 5.61
CA ILE A 490 10.11 -15.37 4.79
C ILE A 490 11.33 -15.95 5.49
N ASN A 491 11.58 -15.56 6.75
CA ASN A 491 12.76 -15.99 7.51
C ASN A 491 12.75 -17.51 7.78
N LYS A 492 11.60 -18.11 8.10
CA LYS A 492 11.48 -19.56 8.29
C LYS A 492 11.78 -20.34 7.00
N ASN A 493 11.34 -19.85 5.85
CA ASN A 493 11.61 -20.50 4.56
C ASN A 493 13.10 -20.53 4.16
N ILE A 494 13.91 -19.66 4.74
CA ILE A 494 15.37 -19.66 4.59
C ILE A 494 16.11 -20.13 5.86
N LYS A 495 15.40 -20.72 6.83
CA LYS A 495 15.95 -21.24 8.11
C LYS A 495 16.76 -20.17 8.87
N MET A 496 16.15 -19.01 9.04
CA MET A 496 16.71 -17.87 9.79
C MET A 496 15.81 -17.48 10.98
N ASP A 497 15.30 -18.48 11.69
CA ASP A 497 14.39 -18.31 12.84
C ASP A 497 14.99 -17.44 13.95
N HIS A 498 16.31 -17.44 14.11
CA HIS A 498 17.03 -16.59 15.07
C HIS A 498 16.86 -15.08 14.81
N LEU A 499 16.44 -14.69 13.60
CA LEU A 499 16.13 -13.29 13.22
C LEU A 499 14.64 -12.96 13.34
N ILE A 500 13.85 -13.79 14.02
CA ILE A 500 12.47 -13.50 14.37
C ILE A 500 12.43 -13.12 15.84
N ALA A 501 12.12 -11.87 16.15
CA ALA A 501 12.03 -11.37 17.52
C ALA A 501 10.65 -11.62 18.11
N ASP A 502 10.59 -12.08 19.36
CA ASP A 502 9.32 -12.38 20.03
C ASP A 502 8.57 -11.12 20.51
N ASN A 503 9.28 -10.05 20.82
CA ASN A 503 8.74 -8.78 21.32
C ASN A 503 9.73 -7.63 21.10
N ASP A 504 9.37 -6.41 21.52
CA ASP A 504 10.18 -5.20 21.33
C ASP A 504 11.56 -5.30 22.00
N GLU A 505 11.64 -5.88 23.20
CA GLU A 505 12.89 -6.05 23.95
C GLU A 505 13.82 -7.06 23.26
N ASP A 506 13.27 -8.18 22.79
CA ASP A 506 14.03 -9.19 22.05
C ASP A 506 14.50 -8.64 20.70
N TYR A 507 13.68 -7.81 20.03
CA TYR A 507 14.07 -7.13 18.78
C TYR A 507 15.28 -6.23 19.01
N VAL A 508 15.25 -5.40 20.05
CA VAL A 508 16.35 -4.52 20.42
C VAL A 508 17.60 -5.33 20.77
N LYS A 509 17.45 -6.39 21.60
CA LYS A 509 18.55 -7.27 22.01
C LYS A 509 19.22 -7.94 20.81
N LYS A 510 18.44 -8.52 19.89
CA LYS A 510 18.96 -9.16 18.66
C LYS A 510 19.70 -8.15 17.80
N ALA A 511 19.14 -6.97 17.56
CA ALA A 511 19.78 -5.92 16.77
C ALA A 511 21.11 -5.45 17.37
N ILE A 512 21.16 -5.26 18.69
CA ILE A 512 22.39 -4.86 19.40
C ILE A 512 23.44 -5.99 19.34
N SER A 513 23.04 -7.26 19.49
CA SER A 513 23.98 -8.37 19.42
C SER A 513 24.65 -8.45 18.04
N PHE A 514 23.90 -8.18 16.99
CA PHE A 514 24.42 -8.12 15.62
C PHE A 514 25.59 -7.11 15.46
N THR A 515 25.55 -5.98 16.14
CA THR A 515 26.62 -4.97 16.06
C THR A 515 27.94 -5.42 16.73
N LYS A 516 27.89 -6.44 17.57
CA LYS A 516 29.05 -6.97 18.32
C LYS A 516 29.72 -8.15 17.64
N GLU A 517 29.04 -8.82 16.74
CA GLU A 517 29.52 -10.02 16.05
C GLU A 517 30.31 -9.64 14.80
N LYS A 518 31.63 -9.51 14.93
CA LYS A 518 32.54 -9.09 13.84
C LYS A 518 32.60 -10.06 12.64
N ASN A 519 32.17 -11.33 12.79
CA ASN A 519 32.34 -12.38 11.80
C ASN A 519 31.05 -12.78 11.06
N ASN A 520 29.98 -11.97 11.14
CA ASN A 520 28.71 -12.28 10.49
C ASN A 520 28.79 -12.35 8.94
N PHE A 521 29.88 -11.87 8.33
CA PHE A 521 30.05 -11.88 6.88
C PHE A 521 30.30 -13.27 6.29
N GLU A 522 30.76 -14.24 7.10
CA GLU A 522 30.93 -15.63 6.65
C GLU A 522 29.58 -16.32 6.41
N ILE A 523 28.51 -15.86 7.08
CA ILE A 523 27.16 -16.43 7.00
C ILE A 523 26.27 -15.60 6.06
N TYR A 524 26.50 -14.28 6.04
CA TYR A 524 25.72 -13.31 5.26
C TYR A 524 26.48 -12.87 4.00
N GLY A 525 25.90 -12.01 3.21
CA GLY A 525 26.47 -11.62 1.93
C GLY A 525 26.26 -12.71 0.87
N LYS A 526 27.34 -13.16 0.22
CA LYS A 526 27.25 -14.19 -0.85
C LYS A 526 26.64 -15.50 -0.38
N PRO A 527 27.01 -16.09 0.79
CA PRO A 527 26.38 -17.32 1.29
C PRO A 527 24.87 -17.18 1.51
N LEU A 528 24.41 -16.05 2.07
CA LEU A 528 22.98 -15.81 2.24
C LEU A 528 22.26 -15.70 0.89
N ARG A 529 22.83 -14.99 -0.08
CA ARG A 529 22.28 -14.91 -1.44
C ARG A 529 22.13 -16.30 -2.07
N GLU A 530 23.18 -17.12 -2.03
CA GLU A 530 23.16 -18.47 -2.59
C GLU A 530 22.09 -19.34 -1.93
N LYS A 531 22.02 -19.30 -0.59
CA LYS A 531 20.99 -19.97 0.19
C LYS A 531 19.59 -19.48 -0.18
N ALA A 532 19.42 -18.18 -0.34
CA ALA A 532 18.14 -17.56 -0.69
C ALA A 532 17.67 -17.99 -2.09
N LEU A 533 18.52 -17.83 -3.10
CA LEU A 533 18.20 -18.15 -4.49
C LEU A 533 17.88 -19.64 -4.71
N SER A 534 18.41 -20.53 -3.85
CA SER A 534 18.08 -21.96 -3.85
C SER A 534 16.90 -22.33 -2.94
N SER A 535 16.28 -21.36 -2.29
CA SER A 535 15.16 -21.56 -1.36
C SER A 535 13.79 -21.44 -2.05
N PRO A 536 12.69 -21.84 -1.37
CA PRO A 536 11.34 -21.65 -1.88
C PRO A 536 10.98 -20.20 -2.21
N LEU A 537 11.68 -19.21 -1.65
CA LEU A 537 11.44 -17.80 -1.91
C LEU A 537 11.59 -17.41 -3.39
N PHE A 538 12.47 -18.12 -4.11
CA PHE A 538 12.84 -17.81 -5.49
C PHE A 538 12.65 -18.99 -6.46
N ASP A 539 12.15 -20.13 -5.96
CA ASP A 539 11.83 -21.31 -6.78
C ASP A 539 10.46 -21.18 -7.44
N ALA A 540 10.42 -20.37 -8.49
CA ALA A 540 9.18 -20.12 -9.22
C ALA A 540 8.65 -21.35 -9.97
N GLU A 541 9.50 -22.33 -10.32
CA GLU A 541 9.04 -23.54 -11.02
C GLU A 541 8.23 -24.45 -10.12
N THR A 542 8.72 -24.75 -8.92
CA THR A 542 7.98 -25.53 -7.93
C THR A 542 6.74 -24.79 -7.47
N PHE A 543 6.86 -23.49 -7.21
CA PHE A 543 5.73 -22.67 -6.79
C PHE A 543 4.57 -22.70 -7.79
N VAL A 544 4.86 -22.58 -9.10
CA VAL A 544 3.83 -22.56 -10.13
C VAL A 544 3.14 -23.92 -10.23
N LYS A 545 3.86 -25.04 -10.13
CA LYS A 545 3.27 -26.38 -10.09
C LYS A 545 2.32 -26.56 -8.89
N ASP A 546 2.76 -26.11 -7.71
CA ASP A 546 1.92 -26.15 -6.51
C ASP A 546 0.66 -25.28 -6.67
N PHE A 547 0.82 -24.10 -7.31
CA PHE A 547 -0.29 -23.21 -7.59
C PHE A 547 -1.28 -23.79 -8.61
N GLU A 548 -0.80 -24.40 -9.70
CA GLU A 548 -1.62 -25.09 -10.69
C GLU A 548 -2.43 -26.24 -10.07
N ASN A 549 -1.76 -27.08 -9.25
CA ASN A 549 -2.44 -28.16 -8.52
C ASN A 549 -3.54 -27.63 -7.60
N LEU A 550 -3.30 -26.49 -6.95
CA LEU A 550 -4.30 -25.85 -6.10
C LEU A 550 -5.50 -25.35 -6.91
N LEU A 551 -5.28 -24.76 -8.11
CA LEU A 551 -6.36 -24.32 -8.99
C LEU A 551 -7.21 -25.50 -9.49
N GLU A 552 -6.57 -26.60 -9.92
CA GLU A 552 -7.27 -27.82 -10.35
C GLU A 552 -8.14 -28.38 -9.22
N GLN A 553 -7.60 -28.48 -8.00
CA GLN A 553 -8.36 -28.97 -6.82
C GLN A 553 -9.56 -28.11 -6.45
N VAL A 554 -9.48 -26.81 -6.66
CA VAL A 554 -10.56 -25.86 -6.32
C VAL A 554 -11.71 -26.00 -7.33
N VAL A 555 -11.40 -26.18 -8.62
CA VAL A 555 -12.43 -26.35 -9.67
C VAL A 555 -13.10 -27.74 -9.62
N ASP A 556 -12.36 -28.78 -9.21
CA ASP A 556 -12.92 -30.16 -9.13
C ASP A 556 -13.85 -30.36 -7.90
N LYS A 557 -13.83 -29.45 -6.91
CA LYS A 557 -14.66 -29.51 -5.70
C LYS A 557 -16.03 -28.84 -5.85
N ASP A 558 -16.20 -27.99 -6.86
CA ASP A 558 -17.46 -27.30 -7.20
C ASP A 558 -18.17 -28.01 -8.38
#